data_dc3f521c86ca6b998c1a106a7e18cc83
#
_entry.id   dc3f521c86ca6b998c1a106a7e18cc83
#
_cell.length_a   1.000
_cell.length_b   1.000
_cell.length_c   1.000
_cell.angle_alpha   90.00
_cell.angle_beta   90.00
_cell.angle_gamma   90.00
#
_symmetry.space_group_name_H-M   'P 1'
#
loop_
_entity.id
_entity.type
_entity.pdbx_description
1 polymer ?
#
loop_
_entity_poly.entity_id
_entity_poly.type
_entity_poly.pdbx_seq_one_letter_code
_entity_poly.pdbx_strand_id
1 'polypeptide(L)'
;MLLYDSPVSGNCYKVRLLLALLGVAYERQTVDVVDRSDRPELLGALIPAQRVPTLVLDDGRSLAESGAILWFFGEGSRFVPADAYARAQVLQWMFFEQYDHEPAIAVARFWLGYSGRPEEFEPRRAERTAAGYRALDAMERHLAEREWLVGDAMSLADIALYAYTHVAGEGGFEIERYAAIRRWLERVSSQPGHITIDA
;
A
#
# COMPACT_ATOMS: atom_id res chain seq x y z
N MET A 1 -13.58 -9.00 -13.48
CA MET A 1 -13.23 -7.73 -12.80
C MET A 1 -12.09 -7.06 -13.53
N LEU A 2 -12.07 -5.73 -13.60
CA LEU A 2 -11.01 -4.93 -14.23
C LEU A 2 -10.39 -3.98 -13.19
N LEU A 3 -9.07 -4.07 -12.98
CA LEU A 3 -8.30 -3.19 -12.12
C LEU A 3 -7.58 -2.13 -12.97
N TYR A 4 -7.94 -0.87 -12.81
CA TYR A 4 -7.13 0.26 -13.26
C TYR A 4 -5.95 0.43 -12.31
N ASP A 5 -4.76 0.19 -12.83
CA ASP A 5 -3.54 -0.08 -12.08
C ASP A 5 -2.35 0.74 -12.60
N SER A 6 -1.38 0.94 -11.75
CA SER A 6 -0.05 1.42 -12.17
C SER A 6 1.03 0.53 -11.54
N PRO A 7 1.94 -0.04 -12.35
CA PRO A 7 2.97 -0.96 -11.87
C PRO A 7 3.83 -0.38 -10.74
N VAL A 8 4.14 0.92 -10.81
CA VAL A 8 4.99 1.59 -9.83
C VAL A 8 4.27 2.04 -8.56
N SER A 9 2.92 1.98 -8.55
CA SER A 9 2.13 2.44 -7.41
C SER A 9 2.05 1.39 -6.30
N GLY A 10 2.53 1.73 -5.11
CA GLY A 10 2.34 0.88 -3.93
C GLY A 10 0.87 0.73 -3.55
N ASN A 11 0.02 1.76 -3.76
CA ASN A 11 -1.42 1.64 -3.53
C ASN A 11 -2.08 0.61 -4.45
N CYS A 12 -1.66 0.55 -5.71
CA CYS A 12 -2.11 -0.49 -6.63
C CYS A 12 -1.54 -1.87 -6.24
N TYR A 13 -0.28 -1.90 -5.84
CA TYR A 13 0.37 -3.12 -5.37
C TYR A 13 -0.33 -3.75 -4.15
N LYS A 14 -0.82 -2.96 -3.20
CA LYS A 14 -1.65 -3.47 -2.09
C LYS A 14 -2.78 -4.38 -2.61
N VAL A 15 -3.51 -3.89 -3.61
CA VAL A 15 -4.63 -4.62 -4.21
C VAL A 15 -4.16 -5.87 -4.94
N ARG A 16 -3.14 -5.74 -5.79
CA ARG A 16 -2.55 -6.89 -6.51
C ARG A 16 -2.07 -7.97 -5.56
N LEU A 17 -1.36 -7.59 -4.50
CA LEU A 17 -0.85 -8.53 -3.50
C LEU A 17 -1.98 -9.26 -2.79
N LEU A 18 -3.03 -8.56 -2.33
CA LEU A 18 -4.16 -9.22 -1.69
C LEU A 18 -4.88 -10.18 -2.64
N LEU A 19 -5.16 -9.76 -3.88
CA LEU A 19 -5.85 -10.60 -4.85
C LEU A 19 -5.02 -11.87 -5.19
N ALA A 20 -3.70 -11.74 -5.31
CA ALA A 20 -2.80 -12.87 -5.49
C ALA A 20 -2.82 -13.84 -4.28
N LEU A 21 -2.74 -13.32 -3.06
CA LEU A 21 -2.80 -14.11 -1.82
C LEU A 21 -4.15 -14.81 -1.61
N LEU A 22 -5.22 -14.29 -2.22
CA LEU A 22 -6.56 -14.88 -2.22
C LEU A 22 -6.81 -15.81 -3.43
N GLY A 23 -5.91 -15.82 -4.43
CA GLY A 23 -6.11 -16.56 -5.67
C GLY A 23 -7.24 -16.01 -6.55
N VAL A 24 -7.52 -14.71 -6.45
CA VAL A 24 -8.60 -14.04 -7.21
C VAL A 24 -8.07 -13.52 -8.54
N ALA A 25 -8.67 -13.97 -9.65
CA ALA A 25 -8.31 -13.53 -10.99
C ALA A 25 -8.96 -12.19 -11.36
N TYR A 26 -8.23 -11.36 -12.09
CA TYR A 26 -8.67 -10.05 -12.57
C TYR A 26 -7.92 -9.66 -13.84
N GLU A 27 -8.48 -8.73 -14.61
CA GLU A 27 -7.81 -8.07 -15.74
C GLU A 27 -7.19 -6.75 -15.28
N ARG A 28 -6.14 -6.28 -15.96
CA ARG A 28 -5.45 -5.02 -15.63
C ARG A 28 -5.53 -4.03 -16.81
N GLN A 29 -5.84 -2.78 -16.48
CA GLN A 29 -5.68 -1.62 -17.36
C GLN A 29 -4.64 -0.68 -16.75
N THR A 30 -3.51 -0.52 -17.42
CA THR A 30 -2.45 0.40 -16.95
C THR A 30 -2.86 1.85 -17.09
N VAL A 31 -2.60 2.64 -16.04
CA VAL A 31 -2.81 4.10 -16.00
C VAL A 31 -1.50 4.76 -15.55
N ASP A 32 -1.08 5.80 -16.26
CA ASP A 32 0.12 6.53 -15.89
C ASP A 32 -0.12 7.38 -14.62
N VAL A 33 0.84 7.31 -13.68
CA VAL A 33 0.79 8.10 -12.44
C VAL A 33 1.56 9.42 -12.55
N VAL A 34 2.38 9.57 -13.57
CA VAL A 34 3.13 10.80 -13.88
C VAL A 34 2.33 11.67 -14.84
N ASP A 35 2.08 11.18 -16.05
CA ASP A 35 1.11 11.78 -16.96
C ASP A 35 -0.31 11.37 -16.57
N ARG A 36 -1.10 12.35 -16.18
CA ARG A 36 -2.48 12.14 -15.69
C ARG A 36 -3.51 12.62 -16.70
N SER A 37 -3.11 12.91 -17.93
CA SER A 37 -3.97 13.51 -18.96
C SER A 37 -5.12 12.58 -19.40
N ASP A 38 -4.93 11.27 -19.33
CA ASP A 38 -5.92 10.24 -19.69
C ASP A 38 -6.96 9.92 -18.59
N ARG A 39 -6.71 10.36 -17.36
CA ARG A 39 -7.56 10.01 -16.20
C ARG A 39 -9.01 10.45 -16.31
N PRO A 40 -9.34 11.66 -16.83
CA PRO A 40 -10.74 12.05 -17.01
C PRO A 40 -11.51 11.10 -17.93
N GLU A 41 -10.87 10.62 -19.00
CA GLU A 41 -11.47 9.67 -19.94
C GLU A 41 -11.61 8.28 -19.32
N LEU A 42 -10.53 7.76 -18.71
CA LEU A 42 -10.49 6.39 -18.16
C LEU A 42 -11.28 6.23 -16.87
N LEU A 43 -11.24 7.21 -15.99
CA LEU A 43 -11.72 7.09 -14.62
C LEU A 43 -12.85 8.04 -14.25
N GLY A 44 -13.08 9.10 -15.04
CA GLY A 44 -14.01 10.17 -14.69
C GLY A 44 -15.46 9.72 -14.49
N ALA A 45 -15.92 8.74 -15.27
CA ALA A 45 -17.25 8.14 -15.11
C ALA A 45 -17.32 7.08 -14.00
N LEU A 46 -16.16 6.57 -13.52
CA LEU A 46 -16.08 5.50 -12.54
C LEU A 46 -16.00 6.03 -11.11
N ILE A 47 -15.13 7.02 -10.89
CA ILE A 47 -14.90 7.61 -9.56
C ILE A 47 -14.58 9.11 -9.65
N PRO A 48 -15.12 9.94 -8.73
CA PRO A 48 -14.88 11.38 -8.75
C PRO A 48 -13.42 11.78 -8.56
N ALA A 49 -12.66 11.03 -7.77
CA ALA A 49 -11.27 11.34 -7.43
C ALA A 49 -10.27 11.00 -8.56
N GLN A 50 -10.66 10.23 -9.57
CA GLN A 50 -9.84 9.86 -10.73
C GLN A 50 -8.45 9.34 -10.35
N ARG A 51 -8.38 8.46 -9.35
CA ARG A 51 -7.13 7.88 -8.81
C ARG A 51 -7.07 6.39 -9.07
N VAL A 52 -5.86 5.86 -9.06
CA VAL A 52 -5.59 4.42 -9.04
C VAL A 52 -5.11 4.01 -7.64
N PRO A 53 -5.44 2.79 -7.18
CA PRO A 53 -6.25 1.78 -7.86
C PRO A 53 -7.72 2.14 -7.93
N THR A 54 -8.36 1.78 -9.05
CA THR A 54 -9.82 1.74 -9.20
C THR A 54 -10.19 0.37 -9.73
N LEU A 55 -11.14 -0.30 -9.11
CA LEU A 55 -11.62 -1.61 -9.49
C LEU A 55 -13.04 -1.52 -10.03
N VAL A 56 -13.31 -2.18 -11.16
CA VAL A 56 -14.65 -2.39 -11.70
C VAL A 56 -15.01 -3.85 -11.53
N LEU A 57 -16.08 -4.12 -10.78
CA LEU A 57 -16.60 -5.46 -10.53
C LEU A 57 -17.32 -6.02 -11.77
N ASP A 58 -17.58 -7.32 -11.80
CA ASP A 58 -18.28 -7.98 -12.94
C ASP A 58 -19.71 -7.47 -13.15
N ASP A 59 -20.33 -6.90 -12.12
CA ASP A 59 -21.65 -6.26 -12.19
C ASP A 59 -21.61 -4.77 -12.61
N GLY A 60 -20.42 -4.26 -12.94
CA GLY A 60 -20.21 -2.89 -13.39
C GLY A 60 -20.05 -1.84 -12.27
N ARG A 61 -20.19 -2.20 -10.99
CA ARG A 61 -19.95 -1.28 -9.89
C ARG A 61 -18.45 -1.00 -9.74
N SER A 62 -18.11 0.26 -9.51
CA SER A 62 -16.73 0.69 -9.27
C SER A 62 -16.44 0.86 -7.78
N LEU A 63 -15.22 0.53 -7.37
CA LEU A 63 -14.69 0.72 -6.03
C LEU A 63 -13.30 1.33 -6.12
N ALA A 64 -13.05 2.38 -5.35
CA ALA A 64 -11.75 3.03 -5.26
C ALA A 64 -11.28 3.09 -3.80
N GLU A 65 -10.12 3.71 -3.57
CA GLU A 65 -9.33 3.68 -2.34
C GLU A 65 -8.76 2.28 -2.05
N SER A 66 -7.44 2.17 -2.07
CA SER A 66 -6.76 0.88 -1.86
C SER A 66 -7.19 0.19 -0.56
N GLY A 67 -7.35 0.95 0.52
CA GLY A 67 -7.83 0.42 1.79
C GLY A 67 -9.25 -0.12 1.74
N ALA A 68 -10.17 0.55 1.00
CA ALA A 68 -11.54 0.07 0.82
C ALA A 68 -11.59 -1.21 -0.04
N ILE A 69 -10.76 -1.28 -1.09
CA ILE A 69 -10.64 -2.48 -1.93
C ILE A 69 -10.07 -3.64 -1.11
N LEU A 70 -9.01 -3.39 -0.31
CA LEU A 70 -8.47 -4.40 0.61
C LEU A 70 -9.54 -4.93 1.57
N TRP A 71 -10.32 -4.03 2.18
CA TRP A 71 -11.38 -4.42 3.11
C TRP A 71 -12.47 -5.24 2.43
N PHE A 72 -12.91 -4.83 1.24
CA PHE A 72 -13.96 -5.52 0.47
C PHE A 72 -13.60 -6.97 0.15
N PHE A 73 -12.37 -7.25 -0.29
CA PHE A 73 -11.93 -8.62 -0.59
C PHE A 73 -11.42 -9.38 0.64
N GLY A 74 -10.96 -8.67 1.64
CA GLY A 74 -10.46 -9.25 2.88
C GLY A 74 -11.56 -9.72 3.82
N GLU A 75 -12.76 -9.13 3.75
CA GLU A 75 -13.88 -9.50 4.62
C GLU A 75 -14.22 -10.99 4.48
N GLY A 76 -14.28 -11.69 5.63
CA GLY A 76 -14.51 -13.13 5.67
C GLY A 76 -13.30 -13.99 5.28
N SER A 77 -12.16 -13.40 4.91
CA SER A 77 -10.91 -14.12 4.64
C SER A 77 -10.03 -14.23 5.89
N ARG A 78 -8.94 -15.00 5.76
CA ARG A 78 -7.92 -15.13 6.82
C ARG A 78 -7.21 -13.83 7.19
N PHE A 79 -7.33 -12.77 6.38
CA PHE A 79 -6.67 -11.48 6.58
C PHE A 79 -7.46 -10.48 7.43
N VAL A 80 -8.70 -10.82 7.81
CA VAL A 80 -9.53 -10.03 8.72
C VAL A 80 -9.89 -10.90 9.92
N PRO A 81 -9.42 -10.56 11.13
CA PRO A 81 -9.73 -11.33 12.34
C PRO A 81 -11.23 -11.40 12.62
N ALA A 82 -11.69 -12.47 13.28
CA ALA A 82 -13.10 -12.60 13.70
C ALA A 82 -13.42 -11.69 14.89
N ASP A 83 -12.45 -11.47 15.79
CA ASP A 83 -12.63 -10.63 16.98
C ASP A 83 -12.80 -9.15 16.60
N ALA A 84 -13.82 -8.49 17.18
CA ALA A 84 -14.17 -7.11 16.86
C ALA A 84 -13.05 -6.10 17.22
N TYR A 85 -12.35 -6.33 18.34
CA TYR A 85 -11.25 -5.46 18.75
C TYR A 85 -10.05 -5.60 17.80
N ALA A 86 -9.67 -6.82 17.44
CA ALA A 86 -8.61 -7.08 16.47
C ALA A 86 -8.96 -6.49 15.08
N ARG A 87 -10.23 -6.57 14.65
CA ARG A 87 -10.71 -5.88 13.43
C ARG A 87 -10.50 -4.36 13.49
N ALA A 88 -10.82 -3.76 14.63
CA ALA A 88 -10.60 -2.33 14.83
C ALA A 88 -9.10 -1.97 14.80
N GLN A 89 -8.23 -2.84 15.33
CA GLN A 89 -6.78 -2.66 15.24
C GLN A 89 -6.26 -2.76 13.80
N VAL A 90 -6.81 -3.67 12.98
CA VAL A 90 -6.49 -3.71 11.53
C VAL A 90 -6.82 -2.38 10.87
N LEU A 91 -8.01 -1.85 11.08
CA LEU A 91 -8.42 -0.55 10.56
C LEU A 91 -7.54 0.59 11.10
N GLN A 92 -7.18 0.56 12.39
CA GLN A 92 -6.27 1.54 12.98
C GLN A 92 -4.94 1.60 12.25
N TRP A 93 -4.32 0.45 11.95
CA TRP A 93 -3.07 0.38 11.19
C TRP A 93 -3.25 0.79 9.72
N MET A 94 -4.38 0.46 9.09
CA MET A 94 -4.69 0.91 7.73
C MET A 94 -4.90 2.43 7.67
N PHE A 95 -5.50 3.05 8.69
CA PHE A 95 -5.60 4.51 8.78
C PHE A 95 -4.27 5.17 9.10
N PHE A 96 -3.45 4.58 9.97
CA PHE A 96 -2.08 5.02 10.20
C PHE A 96 -1.27 5.00 8.90
N GLU A 97 -1.42 3.97 8.10
CA GLU A 97 -0.76 3.88 6.80
C GLU A 97 -1.17 5.03 5.88
N GLN A 98 -2.46 5.33 5.77
CA GLN A 98 -2.96 6.39 4.89
C GLN A 98 -2.67 7.81 5.41
N TYR A 99 -2.55 8.02 6.72
CA TYR A 99 -2.38 9.35 7.30
C TYR A 99 -0.92 9.70 7.60
N ASP A 100 -0.15 8.77 8.14
CA ASP A 100 1.22 9.02 8.63
C ASP A 100 2.31 8.41 7.74
N HIS A 101 2.10 7.19 7.24
CA HIS A 101 3.12 6.41 6.54
C HIS A 101 3.16 6.71 5.03
N GLU A 102 2.07 6.47 4.32
CA GLU A 102 1.99 6.65 2.86
C GLU A 102 2.30 8.08 2.44
N PRO A 103 1.70 9.14 3.02
CA PRO A 103 1.97 10.51 2.59
C PRO A 103 3.43 10.95 2.75
N ALA A 104 4.18 10.27 3.59
CA ALA A 104 5.60 10.54 3.78
C ALA A 104 6.45 9.68 2.83
N ILE A 105 6.31 8.36 2.87
CA ILE A 105 7.19 7.42 2.18
C ILE A 105 6.89 7.34 0.69
N ALA A 106 5.62 7.20 0.31
CA ALA A 106 5.22 7.13 -1.09
C ALA A 106 5.54 8.43 -1.84
N VAL A 107 5.33 9.58 -1.19
CA VAL A 107 5.62 10.89 -1.80
C VAL A 107 7.12 11.10 -1.98
N ALA A 108 7.94 10.76 -0.98
CA ALA A 108 9.40 10.82 -1.11
C ALA A 108 9.91 9.90 -2.24
N ARG A 109 9.39 8.65 -2.30
CA ARG A 109 9.69 7.72 -3.37
C ARG A 109 9.31 8.27 -4.76
N PHE A 110 8.11 8.84 -4.88
CA PHE A 110 7.65 9.44 -6.14
C PHE A 110 8.55 10.61 -6.58
N TRP A 111 8.92 11.49 -5.66
CA TRP A 111 9.78 12.64 -5.97
C TRP A 111 11.16 12.21 -6.47
N LEU A 112 11.77 11.24 -5.83
CA LEU A 112 13.11 10.79 -6.18
C LEU A 112 13.15 9.89 -7.42
N GLY A 113 12.21 8.97 -7.55
CA GLY A 113 12.27 7.92 -8.56
C GLY A 113 11.45 8.17 -9.83
N TYR A 114 10.36 8.95 -9.74
CA TYR A 114 9.36 8.97 -10.81
C TYR A 114 8.96 10.36 -11.31
N SER A 115 9.20 11.43 -10.55
CA SER A 115 8.79 12.79 -10.94
C SER A 115 9.52 13.34 -12.15
N GLY A 116 10.72 12.82 -12.44
CA GLY A 116 11.64 13.39 -13.44
C GLY A 116 12.27 14.73 -13.03
N ARG A 117 11.89 15.31 -11.90
CA ARG A 117 12.30 16.63 -11.41
C ARG A 117 12.52 16.65 -9.89
N PRO A 118 13.40 15.79 -9.35
CA PRO A 118 13.57 15.65 -7.90
C PRO A 118 14.01 16.95 -7.21
N GLU A 119 14.75 17.82 -7.88
CA GLU A 119 15.22 19.09 -7.37
C GLU A 119 14.11 20.09 -7.02
N GLU A 120 12.96 20.01 -7.68
CA GLU A 120 11.81 20.87 -7.37
C GLU A 120 11.20 20.58 -5.99
N PHE A 121 11.45 19.37 -5.46
CA PHE A 121 10.89 18.91 -4.20
C PHE A 121 11.87 19.03 -3.02
N GLU A 122 13.12 19.39 -3.27
CA GLU A 122 14.18 19.47 -2.25
C GLU A 122 13.77 20.30 -1.02
N PRO A 123 13.10 21.46 -1.13
CA PRO A 123 12.69 22.26 0.04
C PRO A 123 11.67 21.56 0.95
N ARG A 124 10.92 20.57 0.41
CA ARG A 124 9.90 19.83 1.15
C ARG A 124 10.37 18.45 1.60
N ARG A 125 11.52 17.99 1.09
CA ARG A 125 12.03 16.64 1.33
C ARG A 125 12.34 16.40 2.80
N ALA A 126 12.99 17.34 3.48
CA ALA A 126 13.37 17.21 4.87
C ALA A 126 12.16 16.93 5.79
N GLU A 127 11.06 17.65 5.59
CA GLU A 127 9.82 17.45 6.35
C GLU A 127 9.22 16.05 6.11
N ARG A 128 9.16 15.62 4.83
CA ARG A 128 8.65 14.30 4.46
C ARG A 128 9.53 13.18 4.99
N THR A 129 10.84 13.32 4.89
CA THR A 129 11.80 12.37 5.45
C THR A 129 11.63 12.24 6.97
N ALA A 130 11.53 13.36 7.68
CA ALA A 130 11.29 13.34 9.13
C ALA A 130 9.96 12.67 9.49
N ALA A 131 8.89 12.93 8.73
CA ALA A 131 7.59 12.28 8.93
C ALA A 131 7.67 10.76 8.68
N GLY A 132 8.32 10.34 7.60
CA GLY A 132 8.51 8.92 7.28
C GLY A 132 9.31 8.17 8.33
N TYR A 133 10.38 8.76 8.84
CA TYR A 133 11.13 8.16 9.95
C TYR A 133 10.29 8.03 11.22
N ARG A 134 9.43 9.00 11.56
CA ARG A 134 8.51 8.86 12.70
C ARG A 134 7.54 7.69 12.52
N ALA A 135 7.04 7.49 11.30
CA ALA A 135 6.16 6.36 10.98
C ALA A 135 6.91 5.01 11.09
N LEU A 136 8.12 4.93 10.53
CA LEU A 136 8.97 3.73 10.63
C LEU A 136 9.37 3.44 12.09
N ASP A 137 9.70 4.46 12.89
CA ASP A 137 10.02 4.31 14.31
C ASP A 137 8.82 3.74 15.11
N ALA A 138 7.59 4.16 14.76
CA ALA A 138 6.38 3.61 15.38
C ALA A 138 6.19 2.13 15.03
N MET A 139 6.39 1.76 13.76
CA MET A 139 6.35 0.37 13.32
C MET A 139 7.44 -0.48 13.97
N GLU A 140 8.68 0.00 14.02
CA GLU A 140 9.80 -0.73 14.63
C GLU A 140 9.53 -1.05 16.10
N ARG A 141 9.10 -0.06 16.88
CA ARG A 141 8.74 -0.29 18.30
C ARG A 141 7.65 -1.32 18.46
N HIS A 142 6.64 -1.30 17.62
CA HIS A 142 5.54 -2.26 17.66
C HIS A 142 5.98 -3.68 17.30
N LEU A 143 6.75 -3.81 16.20
CA LEU A 143 7.22 -5.09 15.67
C LEU A 143 8.42 -5.67 16.46
N ALA A 144 9.04 -4.89 17.35
CA ALA A 144 10.12 -5.40 18.22
C ALA A 144 9.66 -6.58 19.10
N GLU A 145 8.39 -6.56 19.51
CA GLU A 145 7.78 -7.57 20.40
C GLU A 145 6.70 -8.41 19.70
N ARG A 146 6.49 -8.22 18.39
CA ARG A 146 5.41 -8.87 17.64
C ARG A 146 5.89 -9.35 16.28
N GLU A 147 5.29 -10.42 15.82
CA GLU A 147 5.55 -10.93 14.47
C GLU A 147 4.73 -10.22 13.40
N TRP A 148 3.52 -9.79 13.74
CA TRP A 148 2.54 -9.16 12.86
C TRP A 148 2.02 -7.87 13.47
N LEU A 149 1.44 -7.01 12.63
CA LEU A 149 0.85 -5.75 13.10
C LEU A 149 -0.38 -5.97 14.00
N VAL A 150 -1.14 -7.05 13.75
CA VAL A 150 -2.31 -7.39 14.56
C VAL A 150 -2.37 -8.91 14.78
N GLY A 151 -2.47 -9.33 16.03
CA GLY A 151 -2.60 -10.74 16.40
C GLY A 151 -1.38 -11.58 16.01
N ASP A 152 -1.62 -12.86 15.70
CA ASP A 152 -0.59 -13.86 15.49
C ASP A 152 -0.48 -14.31 14.02
N ALA A 153 -1.14 -13.63 13.11
CA ALA A 153 -1.15 -13.94 11.68
C ALA A 153 -1.20 -12.68 10.82
N MET A 154 -0.73 -12.81 9.57
CA MET A 154 -0.80 -11.74 8.57
C MET A 154 -2.23 -11.23 8.38
N SER A 155 -2.41 -9.93 8.40
CA SER A 155 -3.68 -9.23 8.24
C SER A 155 -3.65 -8.23 7.09
N LEU A 156 -4.78 -7.57 6.81
CA LEU A 156 -4.83 -6.46 5.84
C LEU A 156 -3.93 -5.28 6.24
N ALA A 157 -3.67 -5.10 7.54
CA ALA A 157 -2.73 -4.09 8.02
C ALA A 157 -1.31 -4.34 7.50
N ASP A 158 -0.88 -5.61 7.54
CA ASP A 158 0.44 -6.01 7.04
C ASP A 158 0.55 -5.78 5.52
N ILE A 159 -0.49 -6.14 4.76
CA ILE A 159 -0.54 -5.90 3.31
C ILE A 159 -0.46 -4.40 3.00
N ALA A 160 -1.22 -3.58 3.72
CA ALA A 160 -1.26 -2.14 3.50
C ALA A 160 0.11 -1.48 3.74
N LEU A 161 0.71 -1.74 4.90
CA LEU A 161 1.99 -1.15 5.28
C LEU A 161 3.18 -1.72 4.51
N TYR A 162 3.15 -3.02 4.17
CA TYR A 162 4.19 -3.66 3.38
C TYR A 162 4.43 -2.95 2.04
N ALA A 163 3.33 -2.54 1.37
CA ALA A 163 3.37 -2.02 0.00
C ALA A 163 4.31 -0.82 -0.22
N TYR A 164 4.52 0.01 0.76
CA TYR A 164 5.50 1.11 0.66
C TYR A 164 6.72 0.92 1.55
N THR A 165 6.63 0.12 2.62
CA THR A 165 7.79 -0.11 3.49
C THR A 165 8.88 -0.88 2.77
N HIS A 166 8.53 -1.91 1.94
CA HIS A 166 9.53 -2.73 1.26
C HIS A 166 10.33 -1.98 0.18
N VAL A 167 9.78 -0.88 -0.33
CA VAL A 167 10.44 0.01 -1.31
C VAL A 167 10.83 1.37 -0.72
N ALA A 168 10.80 1.53 0.60
CA ALA A 168 11.09 2.81 1.23
C ALA A 168 12.53 3.30 0.97
N GLY A 169 13.47 2.38 0.72
CA GLY A 169 14.83 2.72 0.28
C GLY A 169 14.87 3.55 -1.00
N GLU A 170 13.95 3.34 -1.93
CA GLU A 170 13.82 4.15 -3.15
C GLU A 170 13.42 5.62 -2.86
N GLY A 171 12.80 5.85 -1.70
CA GLY A 171 12.48 7.18 -1.15
C GLY A 171 13.59 7.77 -0.27
N GLY A 172 14.75 7.12 -0.18
CA GLY A 172 15.90 7.58 0.60
C GLY A 172 15.84 7.22 2.09
N PHE A 173 15.01 6.26 2.49
CA PHE A 173 14.94 5.78 3.87
C PHE A 173 15.91 4.63 4.13
N GLU A 174 16.65 4.69 5.22
CA GLU A 174 17.63 3.68 5.65
C GLU A 174 16.92 2.52 6.39
N ILE A 175 16.31 1.60 5.63
CA ILE A 175 15.55 0.48 6.20
C ILE A 175 16.45 -0.49 6.98
N GLU A 176 17.73 -0.58 6.64
CA GLU A 176 18.71 -1.46 7.29
C GLU A 176 18.84 -1.22 8.79
N ARG A 177 18.56 -0.01 9.26
CA ARG A 177 18.59 0.34 10.70
C ARG A 177 17.42 -0.24 11.51
N TYR A 178 16.38 -0.76 10.84
CA TYR A 178 15.14 -1.26 11.44
C TYR A 178 15.10 -2.79 11.45
N ALA A 179 15.65 -3.40 12.48
CA ALA A 179 15.79 -4.86 12.55
C ALA A 179 14.44 -5.60 12.64
N ALA A 180 13.45 -5.06 13.34
CA ALA A 180 12.14 -5.68 13.46
C ALA A 180 11.33 -5.53 12.17
N ILE A 181 11.35 -4.36 11.54
CA ILE A 181 10.73 -4.14 10.22
C ILE A 181 11.33 -5.10 9.19
N ARG A 182 12.65 -5.26 9.14
CA ARG A 182 13.30 -6.17 8.19
C ARG A 182 12.84 -7.62 8.36
N ARG A 183 12.79 -8.12 9.59
CA ARG A 183 12.25 -9.47 9.87
C ARG A 183 10.79 -9.61 9.44
N TRP A 184 10.00 -8.56 9.66
CA TRP A 184 8.61 -8.53 9.22
C TRP A 184 8.48 -8.48 7.69
N LEU A 185 9.29 -7.70 7.00
CA LEU A 185 9.33 -7.66 5.51
C LEU A 185 9.67 -9.04 4.93
N GLU A 186 10.67 -9.74 5.49
CA GLU A 186 11.03 -11.11 5.10
C GLU A 186 9.86 -12.08 5.32
N ARG A 187 9.16 -11.95 6.45
CA ARG A 187 8.00 -12.79 6.78
C ARG A 187 6.83 -12.56 5.81
N VAL A 188 6.54 -11.33 5.44
CA VAL A 188 5.51 -11.01 4.45
C VAL A 188 5.90 -11.55 3.07
N SER A 189 7.11 -11.30 2.61
CA SER A 189 7.59 -11.75 1.30
C SER A 189 7.67 -13.28 1.17
N SER A 190 7.80 -14.01 2.27
CA SER A 190 7.81 -15.47 2.29
C SER A 190 6.42 -16.12 2.29
N GLN A 191 5.34 -15.34 2.31
CA GLN A 191 3.99 -15.89 2.32
C GLN A 191 3.66 -16.59 0.99
N PRO A 192 3.05 -17.80 1.03
CA PRO A 192 2.58 -18.47 -0.17
C PRO A 192 1.61 -17.57 -0.97
N GLY A 193 1.88 -17.39 -2.25
CA GLY A 193 1.11 -16.50 -3.13
C GLY A 193 1.57 -15.04 -3.12
N HIS A 194 2.66 -14.72 -2.41
CA HIS A 194 3.27 -13.40 -2.51
C HIS A 194 3.73 -13.12 -3.94
N ILE A 195 3.52 -11.91 -4.41
CA ILE A 195 4.03 -11.39 -5.69
C ILE A 195 4.87 -10.14 -5.43
N THR A 196 5.80 -9.84 -6.31
CA THR A 196 6.58 -8.58 -6.24
C THR A 196 5.79 -7.39 -6.78
N ILE A 197 6.27 -6.18 -6.52
CA ILE A 197 5.61 -4.95 -7.01
C ILE A 197 5.63 -4.87 -8.55
N ASP A 198 6.56 -5.53 -9.20
CA ASP A 198 6.73 -5.54 -10.66
C ASP A 198 5.93 -6.66 -11.37
N ALA A 199 5.22 -7.52 -10.62
CA ALA A 199 4.43 -8.63 -11.16
C ALA A 199 3.15 -8.18 -11.86
#